data_5ac047488b442a5f346c43b52d5eebf0
#
_entry.id   5ac047488b442a5f346c43b52d5eebf0
#
_cell.length_a   1.000
_cell.length_b   1.000
_cell.length_c   1.000
_cell.angle_alpha   90.00
_cell.angle_beta   90.00
_cell.angle_gamma   90.00
#
_symmetry.space_group_name_H-M   'P 1'
#
loop_
_entity.id
_entity.type
_entity.pdbx_description
1 polymer ?
#
loop_
_entity_poly.entity_id
_entity_poly.type
_entity_poly.pdbx_seq_one_letter_code
_entity_poly.pdbx_strand_id
1 'polypeptide(L)'
;MSATTLHNSHSERPQGNSQFRKDNEMSDLIAPHAFLNMASISQTILGKIVAAKQEWVAARKLAQPLESFQSALTPSDRNFVGALKAGSTRFILECKKASPSKGLIRDDFSPEAIADIYGKYATAISVLTDEKFFQGDFAFLPRVRSCVSQPVLCKDFMIDPYQVYLARHYQADAILLMLSVLTDEGYRALFAVAKELGLGVLTEVSNEEELTRAIALGAPVIGINNRDLRDLSVDLNRTKQLAKDIPSDRVVISESGINHRAQVADLRHHAKGFLVGSSLMAEPDLEAAVRKLVLGQNKVCGLTRAEDAAAAHQAGAVFGGLIFVSKSPRYVDIPAARAVMAGAPLSYVGVFRNAQPATIAKTVDALHLAAVQLHGDEDAAYIEELRPLLPTGCQIWKAVGVSLGKESGEPLPALDYPADRLLLDTKVGSQSGGTGQAFDWALLANLDKAKLMLAGGLNPDNALQAAQVGCLGLDFNSGVESAPGQKDAHKIAAAFGALRNL
;
A
#
# COMPACT_ATOMS: atom_id res chain seq x y z
N MET A 1 7.72 33.20 73.16
CA MET A 1 6.38 33.68 72.78
C MET A 1 6.24 33.51 71.27
N SER A 2 5.20 32.87 70.87
CA SER A 2 4.55 32.58 69.56
C SER A 2 4.87 31.23 68.98
N ALA A 3 3.90 30.34 69.18
CA ALA A 3 3.77 29.05 68.55
C ALA A 3 3.27 29.27 67.10
N THR A 4 3.81 28.56 66.15
CA THR A 4 3.29 28.47 64.81
C THR A 4 2.93 27.00 64.51
N THR A 5 1.64 26.83 64.32
CA THR A 5 0.90 25.60 64.09
C THR A 5 1.30 24.98 62.75
N LEU A 6 1.69 23.70 62.74
CA LEU A 6 1.86 22.90 61.54
C LEU A 6 0.49 22.37 61.09
N HIS A 7 0.06 22.73 59.87
CA HIS A 7 -1.07 22.14 59.19
C HIS A 7 -0.63 20.86 58.47
N ASN A 8 -1.18 19.72 58.92
CA ASN A 8 -1.15 18.42 58.22
C ASN A 8 -2.12 18.49 57.02
N SER A 9 -1.59 18.50 55.84
CA SER A 9 -2.35 18.25 54.64
C SER A 9 -2.39 16.74 54.34
N HIS A 10 -3.50 16.09 54.64
CA HIS A 10 -3.81 14.75 54.12
C HIS A 10 -3.96 14.82 52.62
N SER A 11 -3.05 14.18 51.89
CA SER A 11 -3.21 13.89 50.49
C SER A 11 -4.17 12.69 50.35
N GLU A 12 -5.38 12.97 49.86
CA GLU A 12 -6.30 11.93 49.44
C GLU A 12 -5.71 11.22 48.20
N ARG A 13 -5.51 9.92 48.28
CA ARG A 13 -5.24 9.03 47.15
C ARG A 13 -6.53 8.89 46.35
N PRO A 14 -6.50 8.95 45.00
CA PRO A 14 -7.70 8.75 44.21
C PRO A 14 -8.19 7.30 44.37
N GLN A 15 -9.44 7.16 44.77
CA GLN A 15 -10.17 5.88 44.80
C GLN A 15 -10.51 5.48 43.36
N GLY A 16 -9.56 4.82 42.64
CA GLY A 16 -9.70 4.39 41.26
C GLY A 16 -9.91 2.90 41.04
N ASN A 17 -10.24 2.09 42.08
CA ASN A 17 -10.14 0.64 41.97
C ASN A 17 -11.44 -0.16 42.23
N SER A 18 -12.60 0.46 42.44
CA SER A 18 -13.85 -0.28 42.67
C SER A 18 -14.70 -0.53 41.45
N GLN A 19 -14.60 0.36 40.45
CA GLN A 19 -15.31 0.22 39.16
C GLN A 19 -14.67 -0.89 38.31
N PHE A 20 -13.35 -0.93 38.28
CA PHE A 20 -12.55 -1.94 37.57
C PHE A 20 -12.88 -3.40 37.91
N ARG A 21 -13.14 -3.68 39.22
CA ARG A 21 -13.48 -5.04 39.66
C ARG A 21 -14.90 -5.47 39.27
N LYS A 22 -15.86 -4.54 39.25
CA LYS A 22 -17.27 -4.85 38.93
C LYS A 22 -17.47 -5.12 37.43
N ASP A 23 -16.74 -4.40 36.59
CA ASP A 23 -16.84 -4.57 35.13
C ASP A 23 -16.15 -5.87 34.66
N ASN A 24 -15.12 -6.31 35.37
CA ASN A 24 -14.45 -7.59 35.09
C ASN A 24 -15.30 -8.81 35.54
N GLU A 25 -16.00 -8.71 36.68
CA GLU A 25 -16.92 -9.75 37.15
C GLU A 25 -18.14 -9.93 36.21
N MET A 26 -18.56 -8.88 35.49
CA MET A 26 -19.61 -8.98 34.49
C MET A 26 -19.15 -9.61 33.17
N SER A 27 -17.87 -9.46 32.79
CA SER A 27 -17.32 -10.11 31.58
C SER A 27 -17.13 -11.61 31.75
N ASP A 28 -16.89 -12.09 32.97
CA ASP A 28 -16.76 -13.53 33.29
C ASP A 28 -18.11 -14.26 33.38
N LEU A 29 -19.23 -13.51 33.45
CA LEU A 29 -20.59 -14.05 33.55
C LEU A 29 -21.27 -14.22 32.18
N ILE A 30 -20.75 -13.59 31.10
CA ILE A 30 -21.33 -13.72 29.77
C ILE A 30 -20.67 -14.92 29.08
N ALA A 31 -21.46 -15.96 28.80
CA ALA A 31 -20.98 -17.14 28.08
C ALA A 31 -20.37 -16.71 26.75
N PRO A 32 -19.14 -17.19 26.39
CA PRO A 32 -18.46 -16.82 25.13
C PRO A 32 -19.33 -16.99 23.87
N HIS A 33 -20.32 -17.87 23.90
CA HIS A 33 -21.28 -18.10 22.83
C HIS A 33 -22.22 -16.91 22.55
N ALA A 34 -22.49 -16.06 23.53
CA ALA A 34 -23.33 -14.87 23.36
C ALA A 34 -22.65 -13.78 22.49
N PHE A 35 -21.34 -13.83 22.36
CA PHE A 35 -20.57 -12.86 21.57
C PHE A 35 -20.49 -13.22 20.08
N LEU A 36 -20.87 -14.46 19.67
CA LEU A 36 -20.60 -14.98 18.36
C LEU A 36 -21.87 -15.23 17.55
N ASN A 37 -21.84 -14.81 16.29
CA ASN A 37 -22.91 -15.04 15.32
C ASN A 37 -22.69 -16.40 14.61
N MET A 38 -22.60 -17.50 15.36
CA MET A 38 -22.28 -18.82 14.83
C MET A 38 -23.31 -19.36 13.85
N ALA A 39 -24.58 -18.96 13.98
CA ALA A 39 -25.66 -19.44 13.11
C ALA A 39 -25.42 -19.10 11.63
N SER A 40 -24.82 -17.93 11.36
CA SER A 40 -24.58 -17.45 9.99
C SER A 40 -23.31 -18.00 9.34
N ILE A 41 -22.36 -18.53 10.12
CA ILE A 41 -21.02 -18.89 9.62
C ILE A 41 -20.65 -20.38 9.78
N SER A 42 -21.40 -21.17 10.56
CA SER A 42 -21.03 -22.53 11.00
C SER A 42 -20.60 -23.47 9.88
N GLN A 43 -21.18 -23.38 8.68
CA GLN A 43 -20.88 -24.23 7.53
C GLN A 43 -19.80 -23.67 6.60
N THR A 44 -19.19 -22.53 6.94
CA THR A 44 -18.23 -21.80 6.10
C THR A 44 -16.79 -22.04 6.59
N ILE A 45 -15.80 -21.61 5.77
CA ILE A 45 -14.40 -21.59 6.20
C ILE A 45 -14.21 -20.68 7.42
N LEU A 46 -14.94 -19.56 7.48
CA LEU A 46 -14.93 -18.64 8.63
C LEU A 46 -15.41 -19.35 9.91
N GLY A 47 -16.46 -20.15 9.85
CA GLY A 47 -16.93 -20.93 10.98
C GLY A 47 -15.89 -21.92 11.50
N LYS A 48 -15.16 -22.60 10.60
CA LYS A 48 -14.05 -23.49 10.97
C LYS A 48 -12.90 -22.74 11.67
N ILE A 49 -12.60 -21.53 11.19
CA ILE A 49 -11.57 -20.68 11.79
C ILE A 49 -12.00 -20.25 13.19
N VAL A 50 -13.24 -19.78 13.35
CA VAL A 50 -13.76 -19.35 14.66
C VAL A 50 -13.81 -20.50 15.66
N ALA A 51 -14.25 -21.69 15.26
CA ALA A 51 -14.24 -22.87 16.13
C ALA A 51 -12.82 -23.21 16.62
N ALA A 52 -11.84 -23.23 15.70
CA ALA A 52 -10.44 -23.45 16.06
C ALA A 52 -9.90 -22.34 16.97
N LYS A 53 -10.35 -21.10 16.79
CA LYS A 53 -9.95 -19.96 17.64
C LYS A 53 -10.52 -20.07 19.04
N GLN A 54 -11.74 -20.60 19.22
CA GLN A 54 -12.31 -20.88 20.54
C GLN A 54 -11.44 -21.88 21.32
N GLU A 55 -11.02 -22.98 20.66
CA GLU A 55 -10.11 -23.97 21.25
C GLU A 55 -8.76 -23.33 21.63
N TRP A 56 -8.20 -22.53 20.71
CA TRP A 56 -6.94 -21.83 20.93
C TRP A 56 -7.01 -20.86 22.11
N VAL A 57 -8.07 -20.04 22.20
CA VAL A 57 -8.27 -19.10 23.31
C VAL A 57 -8.37 -19.83 24.65
N ALA A 58 -9.14 -20.91 24.72
CA ALA A 58 -9.28 -21.71 25.94
C ALA A 58 -7.92 -22.28 26.40
N ALA A 59 -7.15 -22.86 25.47
CA ALA A 59 -5.82 -23.38 25.75
C ALA A 59 -4.85 -22.26 26.16
N ARG A 60 -4.92 -21.10 25.49
CA ARG A 60 -4.03 -19.97 25.78
C ARG A 60 -4.30 -19.34 27.14
N LYS A 61 -5.56 -19.20 27.55
CA LYS A 61 -5.94 -18.72 28.89
C LYS A 61 -5.37 -19.62 30.01
N LEU A 62 -5.31 -20.92 29.77
CA LEU A 62 -4.71 -21.86 30.74
C LEU A 62 -3.18 -21.74 30.77
N ALA A 63 -2.54 -21.58 29.61
CA ALA A 63 -1.08 -21.49 29.49
C ALA A 63 -0.52 -20.13 29.95
N GLN A 64 -1.27 -19.05 29.70
CA GLN A 64 -0.89 -17.68 30.06
C GLN A 64 -2.13 -16.93 30.58
N PRO A 65 -2.52 -17.13 31.83
CA PRO A 65 -3.68 -16.47 32.44
C PRO A 65 -3.57 -14.95 32.37
N LEU A 66 -4.72 -14.27 32.23
CA LEU A 66 -4.79 -12.81 32.09
C LEU A 66 -4.10 -12.09 33.25
N GLU A 67 -4.30 -12.58 34.45
CA GLU A 67 -3.74 -12.04 35.71
C GLU A 67 -2.20 -12.02 35.69
N SER A 68 -1.58 -12.92 34.91
CA SER A 68 -0.11 -13.02 34.83
C SER A 68 0.54 -11.83 34.12
N PHE A 69 -0.22 -11.07 33.29
CA PHE A 69 0.32 -9.96 32.51
C PHE A 69 -0.52 -8.68 32.53
N GLN A 70 -1.78 -8.73 32.94
CA GLN A 70 -2.71 -7.59 32.86
C GLN A 70 -2.19 -6.35 33.61
N SER A 71 -1.61 -6.54 34.80
CA SER A 71 -1.10 -5.44 35.63
C SER A 71 0.10 -4.67 35.03
N ALA A 72 0.79 -5.29 34.05
CA ALA A 72 1.91 -4.68 33.35
C ALA A 72 1.51 -3.96 32.06
N LEU A 73 0.24 -4.01 31.67
CA LEU A 73 -0.23 -3.38 30.44
C LEU A 73 -0.24 -1.87 30.56
N THR A 74 0.18 -1.21 29.50
CA THR A 74 0.07 0.23 29.32
C THR A 74 -0.71 0.53 28.04
N PRO A 75 -1.53 1.59 27.99
CA PRO A 75 -2.21 1.98 26.76
C PRO A 75 -1.26 2.16 25.57
N SER A 76 -1.76 2.00 24.35
CA SER A 76 -0.98 2.27 23.14
C SER A 76 -0.60 3.76 23.08
N ASP A 77 0.64 4.02 22.68
CA ASP A 77 1.21 5.36 22.43
C ASP A 77 1.16 5.76 20.94
N ARG A 78 0.58 4.89 20.04
CA ARG A 78 0.46 5.15 18.61
C ARG A 78 -1.00 5.25 18.19
N ASN A 79 -1.36 6.40 17.62
CA ASN A 79 -2.74 6.69 17.24
C ASN A 79 -3.09 6.13 15.85
N PHE A 80 -3.61 4.91 15.78
CA PHE A 80 -4.03 4.25 14.54
C PHE A 80 -5.11 5.04 13.78
N VAL A 81 -6.16 5.49 14.46
CA VAL A 81 -7.28 6.23 13.83
C VAL A 81 -6.80 7.59 13.30
N GLY A 82 -5.98 8.30 14.08
CA GLY A 82 -5.39 9.58 13.68
C GLY A 82 -4.47 9.44 12.46
N ALA A 83 -3.65 8.40 12.41
CA ALA A 83 -2.78 8.12 11.28
C ALA A 83 -3.58 7.88 9.98
N LEU A 84 -4.72 7.20 10.06
CA LEU A 84 -5.58 6.93 8.91
C LEU A 84 -6.42 8.15 8.49
N LYS A 85 -6.77 9.04 9.40
CA LYS A 85 -7.52 10.28 9.10
C LYS A 85 -6.67 11.31 8.36
N ALA A 86 -5.39 11.41 8.68
CA ALA A 86 -4.49 12.42 8.14
C ALA A 86 -4.19 12.20 6.64
N GLY A 87 -4.04 13.31 5.86
CA GLY A 87 -3.62 13.28 4.44
C GLY A 87 -4.64 12.68 3.47
N SER A 88 -4.17 12.21 2.29
CA SER A 88 -4.98 11.63 1.21
C SER A 88 -5.11 10.10 1.30
N THR A 89 -4.70 9.37 0.28
CA THR A 89 -4.77 7.88 0.24
C THR A 89 -3.86 7.25 1.28
N ARG A 90 -4.35 6.27 2.02
CA ARG A 90 -3.65 5.56 3.11
C ARG A 90 -3.45 4.08 2.79
N PHE A 91 -2.35 3.52 3.25
CA PHE A 91 -2.05 2.11 3.07
C PHE A 91 -1.79 1.43 4.40
N ILE A 92 -2.54 0.36 4.67
CA ILE A 92 -2.24 -0.62 5.70
C ILE A 92 -1.59 -1.80 4.97
N LEU A 93 -0.29 -1.97 5.13
CA LEU A 93 0.45 -3.04 4.47
C LEU A 93 0.55 -4.25 5.40
N GLU A 94 0.22 -5.44 4.89
CA GLU A 94 0.00 -6.62 5.71
C GLU A 94 1.13 -7.64 5.60
N CYS A 95 1.75 -7.95 6.73
CA CYS A 95 2.68 -9.06 6.91
C CYS A 95 1.89 -10.36 6.97
N LYS A 96 1.90 -11.14 5.89
CA LYS A 96 1.14 -12.38 5.74
C LYS A 96 2.00 -13.51 5.17
N LYS A 97 2.24 -14.55 5.97
CA LYS A 97 3.01 -15.72 5.56
C LYS A 97 2.19 -16.69 4.72
N ALA A 98 0.97 -16.98 5.14
CA ALA A 98 0.06 -17.91 4.50
C ALA A 98 -1.39 -17.43 4.54
N SER A 99 -2.30 -18.08 3.80
CA SER A 99 -3.74 -17.86 3.89
C SER A 99 -4.53 -19.11 3.50
N PRO A 100 -5.79 -19.27 3.95
CA PRO A 100 -6.64 -20.41 3.57
C PRO A 100 -6.85 -20.56 2.06
N SER A 101 -6.87 -19.45 1.31
CA SER A 101 -7.13 -19.45 -0.13
C SER A 101 -5.90 -19.69 -1.00
N LYS A 102 -4.68 -19.44 -0.47
CA LYS A 102 -3.42 -19.51 -1.25
C LYS A 102 -2.38 -20.45 -0.64
N GLY A 103 -2.61 -21.01 0.56
CA GLY A 103 -1.60 -21.76 1.28
C GLY A 103 -0.42 -20.87 1.70
N LEU A 104 0.79 -21.41 1.69
CA LEU A 104 2.02 -20.66 1.91
C LEU A 104 2.22 -19.64 0.78
N ILE A 105 2.42 -18.36 1.12
CA ILE A 105 2.60 -17.27 0.17
C ILE A 105 4.08 -16.85 0.12
N ARG A 106 4.74 -16.76 1.29
CA ARG A 106 6.14 -16.37 1.40
C ARG A 106 6.88 -17.31 2.35
N ASP A 107 7.82 -18.06 1.83
CA ASP A 107 8.65 -19.03 2.58
C ASP A 107 9.80 -18.34 3.33
N ASP A 108 10.41 -17.30 2.74
CA ASP A 108 11.45 -16.44 3.33
C ASP A 108 10.86 -15.36 4.27
N PHE A 109 9.78 -15.66 4.98
CA PHE A 109 9.05 -14.71 5.80
C PHE A 109 9.87 -14.26 7.02
N SER A 110 10.30 -12.99 7.00
CA SER A 110 10.96 -12.29 8.11
C SER A 110 10.14 -11.03 8.46
N PRO A 111 9.48 -10.99 9.63
CA PRO A 111 8.70 -9.82 10.05
C PRO A 111 9.49 -8.52 10.05
N GLU A 112 10.77 -8.56 10.49
CA GLU A 112 11.63 -7.38 10.55
C GLU A 112 12.00 -6.87 9.15
N ALA A 113 12.45 -7.75 8.25
CA ALA A 113 12.81 -7.37 6.89
C ALA A 113 11.62 -6.80 6.12
N ILE A 114 10.41 -7.37 6.34
CA ILE A 114 9.17 -6.84 5.76
C ILE A 114 8.84 -5.48 6.37
N ALA A 115 8.97 -5.32 7.69
CA ALA A 115 8.71 -4.08 8.40
C ALA A 115 9.64 -2.95 7.96
N ASP A 116 10.93 -3.22 7.73
CA ASP A 116 11.90 -2.25 7.20
C ASP A 116 11.50 -1.70 5.83
N ILE A 117 10.91 -2.53 4.98
CA ILE A 117 10.37 -2.10 3.69
C ILE A 117 9.06 -1.33 3.90
N TYR A 118 8.11 -1.89 4.63
CA TYR A 118 6.78 -1.31 4.83
C TYR A 118 6.83 0.03 5.56
N GLY A 119 7.75 0.21 6.52
CA GLY A 119 7.95 1.44 7.27
C GLY A 119 8.25 2.67 6.42
N LYS A 120 8.75 2.47 5.18
CA LYS A 120 9.01 3.56 4.23
C LYS A 120 7.74 4.06 3.53
N TYR A 121 6.69 3.24 3.47
CA TYR A 121 5.52 3.47 2.60
C TYR A 121 4.17 3.39 3.31
N ALA A 122 4.04 2.56 4.34
CA ALA A 122 2.78 2.30 5.04
C ALA A 122 2.36 3.44 5.96
N THR A 123 1.04 3.61 6.13
CA THR A 123 0.45 4.44 7.18
C THR A 123 0.30 3.65 8.47
N ALA A 124 -0.02 2.36 8.35
CA ALA A 124 -0.06 1.39 9.44
C ALA A 124 0.39 0.03 8.91
N ILE A 125 0.84 -0.86 9.78
CA ILE A 125 1.25 -2.21 9.40
C ILE A 125 0.32 -3.21 10.06
N SER A 126 -0.24 -4.13 9.26
CA SER A 126 -1.06 -5.24 9.71
C SER A 126 -0.21 -6.50 9.86
N VAL A 127 -0.38 -7.22 10.97
CA VAL A 127 0.37 -8.45 11.26
C VAL A 127 -0.62 -9.57 11.56
N LEU A 128 -0.61 -10.65 10.76
CA LEU A 128 -1.40 -11.84 11.01
C LEU A 128 -0.84 -12.59 12.23
N THR A 129 -1.72 -12.88 13.19
CA THR A 129 -1.34 -13.60 14.41
C THR A 129 -2.03 -14.97 14.55
N ASP A 130 -2.96 -15.31 13.63
CA ASP A 130 -3.56 -16.64 13.61
C ASP A 130 -2.54 -17.69 13.15
N GLU A 131 -2.25 -18.66 14.04
CA GLU A 131 -1.23 -19.69 13.82
C GLU A 131 -1.68 -20.74 12.81
N LYS A 132 -2.91 -21.26 12.98
CA LYS A 132 -3.40 -22.46 12.27
C LYS A 132 -3.64 -22.21 10.77
N PHE A 133 -4.26 -21.10 10.41
CA PHE A 133 -4.71 -20.84 9.05
C PHE A 133 -3.83 -19.83 8.30
N PHE A 134 -3.08 -19.01 9.02
CA PHE A 134 -2.25 -17.95 8.44
C PHE A 134 -0.76 -18.09 8.76
N GLN A 135 -0.38 -19.10 9.53
CA GLN A 135 0.99 -19.29 10.03
C GLN A 135 1.55 -18.02 10.71
N GLY A 136 0.65 -17.30 11.39
CA GLY A 136 0.96 -16.10 12.15
C GLY A 136 1.48 -16.41 13.54
N ASP A 137 1.87 -15.38 14.28
CA ASP A 137 2.28 -15.48 15.68
C ASP A 137 2.15 -14.12 16.35
N PHE A 138 1.65 -14.07 17.59
CA PHE A 138 1.65 -12.85 18.41
C PHE A 138 3.06 -12.28 18.61
N ALA A 139 4.08 -13.14 18.66
CA ALA A 139 5.48 -12.72 18.79
C ALA A 139 5.99 -11.90 17.60
N PHE A 140 5.30 -11.90 16.46
CA PHE A 140 5.66 -11.03 15.33
C PHE A 140 5.35 -9.56 15.60
N LEU A 141 4.33 -9.25 16.43
CA LEU A 141 3.91 -7.88 16.73
C LEU A 141 5.04 -7.01 17.31
N PRO A 142 5.72 -7.38 18.42
CA PRO A 142 6.81 -6.57 18.96
C PRO A 142 8.02 -6.50 18.01
N ARG A 143 8.27 -7.54 17.23
CA ARG A 143 9.35 -7.57 16.23
C ARG A 143 9.12 -6.54 15.13
N VAL A 144 7.90 -6.50 14.57
CA VAL A 144 7.50 -5.47 13.58
C VAL A 144 7.52 -4.08 14.21
N ARG A 145 6.92 -3.94 15.40
CA ARG A 145 6.79 -2.64 16.07
C ARG A 145 8.12 -1.98 16.39
N SER A 146 9.15 -2.77 16.70
CA SER A 146 10.51 -2.27 16.98
C SER A 146 11.21 -1.68 15.76
N CYS A 147 10.82 -2.09 14.54
CA CYS A 147 11.40 -1.61 13.28
C CYS A 147 10.73 -0.35 12.72
N VAL A 148 9.52 0.01 13.21
CA VAL A 148 8.70 1.06 12.61
C VAL A 148 8.13 2.03 13.63
N SER A 149 7.81 3.26 13.17
CA SER A 149 7.09 4.26 13.99
C SER A 149 5.57 4.24 13.78
N GLN A 150 5.10 3.58 12.72
CA GLN A 150 3.69 3.47 12.39
C GLN A 150 2.95 2.58 13.40
N PRO A 151 1.64 2.79 13.60
CA PRO A 151 0.84 1.90 14.42
C PRO A 151 0.73 0.51 13.80
N VAL A 152 0.77 -0.52 14.65
CA VAL A 152 0.73 -1.94 14.28
C VAL A 152 -0.62 -2.55 14.63
N LEU A 153 -1.31 -3.07 13.62
CA LEU A 153 -2.61 -3.75 13.73
C LEU A 153 -2.38 -5.26 13.97
N CYS A 154 -2.88 -5.78 15.08
CA CYS A 154 -3.04 -7.21 15.31
C CYS A 154 -4.22 -7.72 14.48
N LYS A 155 -3.95 -8.45 13.40
CA LYS A 155 -4.97 -8.99 12.49
C LYS A 155 -5.25 -10.44 12.88
N ASP A 156 -6.28 -10.64 13.69
CA ASP A 156 -6.72 -11.94 14.19
C ASP A 156 -8.26 -12.00 14.26
N PHE A 157 -8.80 -13.18 14.48
CA PHE A 157 -10.23 -13.41 14.73
C PHE A 157 -10.49 -13.20 16.23
N MET A 158 -10.79 -11.96 16.60
CA MET A 158 -11.06 -11.58 17.99
C MET A 158 -12.46 -12.03 18.40
N ILE A 159 -12.54 -12.94 19.36
CA ILE A 159 -13.79 -13.53 19.84
C ILE A 159 -13.97 -13.42 21.37
N ASP A 160 -12.93 -13.01 22.07
CA ASP A 160 -12.88 -12.97 23.52
C ASP A 160 -12.05 -11.76 23.99
N PRO A 161 -12.48 -11.02 25.03
CA PRO A 161 -11.72 -9.90 25.61
C PRO A 161 -10.26 -10.23 25.95
N TYR A 162 -9.99 -11.46 26.37
CA TYR A 162 -8.63 -11.94 26.63
C TYR A 162 -7.67 -11.68 25.46
N GLN A 163 -8.14 -11.88 24.21
CA GLN A 163 -7.31 -11.66 23.03
C GLN A 163 -6.94 -10.17 22.85
N VAL A 164 -7.81 -9.26 23.27
CA VAL A 164 -7.55 -7.80 23.18
C VAL A 164 -6.44 -7.42 24.17
N TYR A 165 -6.51 -7.93 25.41
CA TYR A 165 -5.43 -7.77 26.38
C TYR A 165 -4.12 -8.40 25.89
N LEU A 166 -4.20 -9.62 25.32
CA LEU A 166 -3.03 -10.32 24.78
C LEU A 166 -2.41 -9.55 23.61
N ALA A 167 -3.21 -9.00 22.69
CA ALA A 167 -2.72 -8.17 21.60
C ALA A 167 -1.93 -6.96 22.14
N ARG A 168 -2.44 -6.30 23.19
CA ARG A 168 -1.71 -5.18 23.81
C ARG A 168 -0.47 -5.67 24.56
N HIS A 169 -0.51 -6.83 25.21
CA HIS A 169 0.67 -7.44 25.83
C HIS A 169 1.81 -7.63 24.81
N TYR A 170 1.47 -8.06 23.60
CA TYR A 170 2.40 -8.14 22.49
C TYR A 170 2.54 -6.82 21.71
N GLN A 171 2.19 -5.68 22.34
CA GLN A 171 2.43 -4.33 21.86
C GLN A 171 1.65 -3.92 20.59
N ALA A 172 0.55 -4.55 20.26
CA ALA A 172 -0.35 -4.04 19.22
C ALA A 172 -0.84 -2.62 19.54
N ASP A 173 -1.07 -1.82 18.50
CA ASP A 173 -1.63 -0.46 18.57
C ASP A 173 -3.08 -0.40 18.06
N ALA A 174 -3.52 -1.46 17.38
CA ALA A 174 -4.88 -1.64 16.91
C ALA A 174 -5.24 -3.12 16.82
N ILE A 175 -6.55 -3.41 16.78
CA ILE A 175 -7.12 -4.75 16.57
C ILE A 175 -8.17 -4.75 15.46
N LEU A 176 -8.47 -5.94 14.94
CA LEU A 176 -9.58 -6.21 14.04
C LEU A 176 -10.80 -6.71 14.81
N LEU A 177 -11.98 -6.14 14.53
CA LEU A 177 -13.27 -6.67 14.98
C LEU A 177 -14.16 -6.92 13.75
N MET A 178 -14.64 -8.17 13.58
CA MET A 178 -15.43 -8.59 12.41
C MET A 178 -16.90 -8.73 12.76
N LEU A 179 -17.78 -7.96 12.12
CA LEU A 179 -19.24 -8.05 12.37
C LEU A 179 -19.89 -9.27 11.74
N SER A 180 -19.22 -9.95 10.81
CA SER A 180 -19.59 -11.28 10.36
C SER A 180 -19.44 -12.35 11.45
N VAL A 181 -18.57 -12.13 12.43
CA VAL A 181 -18.27 -13.07 13.53
C VAL A 181 -18.96 -12.67 14.83
N LEU A 182 -18.97 -11.36 15.15
CA LEU A 182 -19.40 -10.84 16.44
C LEU A 182 -20.88 -10.42 16.41
N THR A 183 -21.59 -10.71 17.51
CA THR A 183 -22.84 -10.02 17.83
C THR A 183 -22.55 -8.58 18.23
N ASP A 184 -23.58 -7.72 18.30
CA ASP A 184 -23.42 -6.33 18.75
C ASP A 184 -22.92 -6.25 20.19
N GLU A 185 -23.35 -7.18 21.02
CA GLU A 185 -22.91 -7.30 22.41
C GLU A 185 -21.43 -7.67 22.48
N GLY A 186 -21.01 -8.70 21.75
CA GLY A 186 -19.61 -9.10 21.63
C GLY A 186 -18.73 -7.96 21.11
N TYR A 187 -19.18 -7.29 20.07
CA TYR A 187 -18.47 -6.11 19.55
C TYR A 187 -18.26 -5.03 20.63
N ARG A 188 -19.34 -4.65 21.36
CA ARG A 188 -19.25 -3.61 22.41
C ARG A 188 -18.30 -4.03 23.52
N ALA A 189 -18.33 -5.30 23.94
CA ALA A 189 -17.45 -5.81 24.99
C ALA A 189 -15.95 -5.71 24.56
N LEU A 190 -15.61 -6.19 23.38
CA LEU A 190 -14.23 -6.14 22.88
C LEU A 190 -13.78 -4.70 22.59
N PHE A 191 -14.68 -3.86 22.05
CA PHE A 191 -14.40 -2.45 21.76
C PHE A 191 -14.14 -1.65 23.05
N ALA A 192 -14.84 -1.95 24.13
CA ALA A 192 -14.64 -1.29 25.42
C ALA A 192 -13.21 -1.56 25.96
N VAL A 193 -12.76 -2.80 25.92
CA VAL A 193 -11.39 -3.18 26.29
C VAL A 193 -10.36 -2.51 25.39
N ALA A 194 -10.61 -2.50 24.07
CA ALA A 194 -9.71 -1.83 23.13
C ALA A 194 -9.57 -0.33 23.46
N LYS A 195 -10.69 0.34 23.77
CA LYS A 195 -10.71 1.76 24.15
C LYS A 195 -9.95 2.01 25.44
N GLU A 196 -10.10 1.17 26.46
CA GLU A 196 -9.36 1.23 27.74
C GLU A 196 -7.85 1.15 27.50
N LEU A 197 -7.42 0.25 26.63
CA LEU A 197 -6.01 0.04 26.30
C LEU A 197 -5.46 1.00 25.23
N GLY A 198 -6.25 2.03 24.80
CA GLY A 198 -5.83 2.99 23.78
C GLY A 198 -5.62 2.38 22.40
N LEU A 199 -6.20 1.20 22.13
CA LEU A 199 -6.10 0.53 20.84
C LEU A 199 -7.07 1.12 19.83
N GLY A 200 -6.59 1.31 18.59
CA GLY A 200 -7.47 1.53 17.47
C GLY A 200 -8.26 0.27 17.10
N VAL A 201 -9.43 0.45 16.48
CA VAL A 201 -10.25 -0.67 16.03
C VAL A 201 -10.55 -0.51 14.54
N LEU A 202 -10.17 -1.52 13.75
CA LEU A 202 -10.63 -1.72 12.39
C LEU A 202 -11.86 -2.62 12.45
N THR A 203 -13.02 -2.07 12.09
CA THR A 203 -14.30 -2.81 12.10
C THR A 203 -14.57 -3.33 10.70
N GLU A 204 -14.46 -4.63 10.48
CA GLU A 204 -14.66 -5.25 9.18
C GLU A 204 -16.13 -5.58 8.92
N VAL A 205 -16.60 -5.22 7.72
CA VAL A 205 -17.93 -5.49 7.19
C VAL A 205 -17.85 -6.06 5.77
N SER A 206 -18.80 -6.93 5.41
CA SER A 206 -18.87 -7.57 4.08
C SER A 206 -20.19 -7.38 3.35
N ASN A 207 -21.21 -6.81 4.00
CA ASN A 207 -22.56 -6.59 3.45
C ASN A 207 -23.26 -5.39 4.12
N GLU A 208 -24.44 -5.03 3.62
CA GLU A 208 -25.23 -3.89 4.08
C GLU A 208 -25.73 -4.05 5.52
N GLU A 209 -26.08 -5.26 5.95
CA GLU A 209 -26.52 -5.53 7.33
C GLU A 209 -25.38 -5.26 8.31
N GLU A 210 -24.20 -5.81 8.06
CA GLU A 210 -23.01 -5.58 8.87
C GLU A 210 -22.60 -4.10 8.87
N LEU A 211 -22.71 -3.40 7.72
CA LEU A 211 -22.47 -1.97 7.63
C LEU A 211 -23.44 -1.16 8.50
N THR A 212 -24.73 -1.46 8.43
CA THR A 212 -25.75 -0.79 9.26
C THR A 212 -25.42 -0.94 10.75
N ARG A 213 -25.00 -2.14 11.15
CA ARG A 213 -24.56 -2.43 12.53
C ARG A 213 -23.29 -1.65 12.88
N ALA A 214 -22.28 -1.61 12.00
CA ALA A 214 -21.02 -0.85 12.22
C ALA A 214 -21.31 0.64 12.49
N ILE A 215 -22.20 1.24 11.69
CA ILE A 215 -22.59 2.65 11.84
C ILE A 215 -23.32 2.87 13.17
N ALA A 216 -24.28 2.02 13.50
CA ALA A 216 -25.04 2.10 14.76
C ALA A 216 -24.15 1.89 16.00
N LEU A 217 -23.14 1.04 15.90
CA LEU A 217 -22.14 0.79 16.95
C LEU A 217 -21.09 1.89 17.08
N GLY A 218 -21.09 2.87 16.17
CA GLY A 218 -20.17 4.01 16.23
C GLY A 218 -18.75 3.70 15.80
N ALA A 219 -18.54 2.68 14.96
CA ALA A 219 -17.21 2.27 14.46
C ALA A 219 -16.47 3.45 13.83
N PRO A 220 -15.25 3.82 14.31
CA PRO A 220 -14.51 4.97 13.78
C PRO A 220 -13.77 4.69 12.47
N VAL A 221 -13.37 3.43 12.24
CA VAL A 221 -12.74 2.94 11.02
C VAL A 221 -13.50 1.72 10.56
N ILE A 222 -14.02 1.78 9.34
CA ILE A 222 -14.83 0.71 8.74
C ILE A 222 -14.02 0.12 7.58
N GLY A 223 -13.68 -1.16 7.70
CA GLY A 223 -13.05 -1.96 6.68
C GLY A 223 -14.09 -2.69 5.84
N ILE A 224 -14.14 -2.40 4.53
CA ILE A 224 -15.01 -3.13 3.60
C ILE A 224 -14.20 -4.27 3.00
N ASN A 225 -14.52 -5.50 3.39
CA ASN A 225 -13.85 -6.69 2.86
C ASN A 225 -14.47 -7.09 1.52
N ASN A 226 -13.73 -6.89 0.42
CA ASN A 226 -14.17 -7.29 -0.92
C ASN A 226 -14.18 -8.81 -1.12
N ARG A 227 -13.58 -9.58 -0.21
CA ARG A 227 -13.63 -11.03 -0.22
C ARG A 227 -14.81 -11.54 0.61
N ASP A 228 -15.64 -12.35 0.02
CA ASP A 228 -16.63 -13.11 0.77
C ASP A 228 -15.93 -14.30 1.43
N LEU A 229 -15.95 -14.33 2.77
CA LEU A 229 -15.32 -15.42 3.53
C LEU A 229 -16.15 -16.72 3.57
N ARG A 230 -17.32 -16.72 2.93
CA ARG A 230 -18.16 -17.92 2.79
C ARG A 230 -17.73 -18.76 1.60
N ASP A 231 -17.37 -18.14 0.47
CA ASP A 231 -17.00 -18.79 -0.79
C ASP A 231 -15.62 -18.35 -1.34
N LEU A 232 -14.95 -17.39 -0.67
CA LEU A 232 -13.66 -16.81 -1.02
C LEU A 232 -13.64 -15.99 -2.32
N SER A 233 -14.80 -15.70 -2.93
CA SER A 233 -14.91 -14.81 -4.08
C SER A 233 -14.49 -13.38 -3.75
N VAL A 234 -14.03 -12.61 -4.76
CA VAL A 234 -13.59 -11.22 -4.59
C VAL A 234 -14.33 -10.32 -5.57
N ASP A 235 -15.00 -9.29 -5.03
CA ASP A 235 -15.68 -8.27 -5.83
C ASP A 235 -15.34 -6.86 -5.31
N LEU A 236 -14.54 -6.10 -6.06
CA LEU A 236 -14.14 -4.73 -5.72
C LEU A 236 -15.31 -3.73 -5.79
N ASN A 237 -16.41 -4.06 -6.49
CA ASN A 237 -17.60 -3.21 -6.51
C ASN A 237 -18.28 -3.14 -5.14
N ARG A 238 -18.06 -4.12 -4.26
CA ARG A 238 -18.55 -4.08 -2.88
C ARG A 238 -18.10 -2.81 -2.16
N THR A 239 -16.84 -2.40 -2.29
CA THR A 239 -16.37 -1.11 -1.73
C THR A 239 -17.17 0.05 -2.30
N LYS A 240 -17.40 0.10 -3.63
CA LYS A 240 -18.15 1.20 -4.27
C LYS A 240 -19.62 1.25 -3.84
N GLN A 241 -20.21 0.09 -3.58
CA GLN A 241 -21.60 -0.02 -3.14
C GLN A 241 -21.76 0.43 -1.69
N LEU A 242 -21.03 -0.19 -0.76
CA LEU A 242 -21.19 0.04 0.67
C LEU A 242 -20.67 1.40 1.13
N ALA A 243 -19.59 1.93 0.52
CA ALA A 243 -19.01 3.19 0.95
C ALA A 243 -19.94 4.40 0.81
N LYS A 244 -20.98 4.33 -0.04
CA LYS A 244 -21.95 5.42 -0.26
C LYS A 244 -22.76 5.76 0.99
N ASP A 245 -23.00 4.76 1.83
CA ASP A 245 -23.87 4.85 3.00
C ASP A 245 -23.07 5.16 4.28
N ILE A 246 -21.73 5.22 4.20
CA ILE A 246 -20.87 5.49 5.35
C ILE A 246 -20.79 7.00 5.62
N PRO A 247 -21.07 7.46 6.86
CA PRO A 247 -20.91 8.85 7.23
C PRO A 247 -19.49 9.38 7.01
N SER A 248 -19.36 10.64 6.57
CA SER A 248 -18.10 11.26 6.17
C SER A 248 -17.08 11.46 7.31
N ASP A 249 -17.51 11.35 8.57
CA ASP A 249 -16.64 11.43 9.76
C ASP A 249 -15.92 10.10 10.04
N ARG A 250 -16.28 9.01 9.34
CA ARG A 250 -15.68 7.70 9.45
C ARG A 250 -14.53 7.53 8.44
N VAL A 251 -13.57 6.70 8.80
CA VAL A 251 -12.50 6.28 7.86
C VAL A 251 -12.94 5.00 7.16
N VAL A 252 -12.95 5.00 5.84
CA VAL A 252 -13.26 3.81 5.02
C VAL A 252 -11.97 3.19 4.52
N ILE A 253 -11.78 1.89 4.78
CA ILE A 253 -10.68 1.08 4.28
C ILE A 253 -11.23 0.00 3.35
N SER A 254 -10.69 -0.11 2.14
CA SER A 254 -10.99 -1.22 1.22
C SER A 254 -10.01 -2.35 1.45
N GLU A 255 -10.51 -3.55 1.71
CA GLU A 255 -9.70 -4.73 2.03
C GLU A 255 -9.91 -5.85 1.02
N SER A 256 -8.88 -6.61 0.76
CA SER A 256 -8.85 -7.74 -0.17
C SER A 256 -9.01 -7.37 -1.65
N GLY A 257 -8.35 -8.13 -2.52
CA GLY A 257 -8.48 -8.00 -3.97
C GLY A 257 -7.69 -6.86 -4.60
N ILE A 258 -6.98 -6.04 -3.82
CA ILE A 258 -6.13 -4.97 -4.34
C ILE A 258 -4.79 -5.58 -4.77
N ASN A 259 -4.51 -5.55 -6.07
CA ASN A 259 -3.32 -6.15 -6.66
C ASN A 259 -2.41 -5.11 -7.34
N HIS A 260 -2.96 -3.99 -7.80
CA HIS A 260 -2.21 -2.98 -8.54
C HIS A 260 -2.82 -1.58 -8.41
N ARG A 261 -2.00 -0.57 -8.72
CA ARG A 261 -2.29 0.86 -8.55
C ARG A 261 -3.58 1.32 -9.23
N ALA A 262 -3.94 0.77 -10.40
CA ALA A 262 -5.15 1.16 -11.10
C ALA A 262 -6.42 0.91 -10.28
N GLN A 263 -6.46 -0.19 -9.49
CA GLN A 263 -7.57 -0.47 -8.57
C GLN A 263 -7.62 0.53 -7.41
N VAL A 264 -6.46 0.97 -6.90
CA VAL A 264 -6.38 2.05 -5.90
C VAL A 264 -6.92 3.36 -6.50
N ALA A 265 -6.52 3.71 -7.71
CA ALA A 265 -6.99 4.92 -8.41
C ALA A 265 -8.50 4.90 -8.64
N ASP A 266 -9.09 3.75 -8.98
CA ASP A 266 -10.53 3.56 -9.18
C ASP A 266 -11.32 3.66 -7.86
N LEU A 267 -10.78 3.11 -6.77
CA LEU A 267 -11.47 3.02 -5.48
C LEU A 267 -11.22 4.21 -4.54
N ARG A 268 -10.23 5.07 -4.79
CA ARG A 268 -9.84 6.17 -3.87
C ARG A 268 -10.94 7.22 -3.62
N HIS A 269 -11.92 7.30 -4.50
CA HIS A 269 -13.08 8.18 -4.32
C HIS A 269 -14.13 7.60 -3.37
N HIS A 270 -14.00 6.30 -3.03
CA HIS A 270 -14.91 5.55 -2.17
C HIS A 270 -14.24 5.13 -0.85
N ALA A 271 -12.93 4.94 -0.85
CA ALA A 271 -12.18 4.53 0.32
C ALA A 271 -11.01 5.47 0.60
N LYS A 272 -10.83 5.85 1.86
CA LYS A 272 -9.70 6.65 2.33
C LYS A 272 -8.40 5.87 2.31
N GLY A 273 -8.47 4.55 2.50
CA GLY A 273 -7.29 3.70 2.55
C GLY A 273 -7.53 2.28 2.06
N PHE A 274 -6.44 1.54 1.95
CA PHE A 274 -6.38 0.20 1.39
C PHE A 274 -5.57 -0.72 2.28
N LEU A 275 -6.12 -1.88 2.63
CA LEU A 275 -5.38 -2.96 3.30
C LEU A 275 -4.93 -3.99 2.26
N VAL A 276 -3.61 -4.15 2.12
CA VAL A 276 -3.01 -4.97 1.06
C VAL A 276 -1.95 -5.90 1.64
N GLY A 277 -2.08 -7.18 1.36
CA GLY A 277 -1.14 -8.22 1.84
C GLY A 277 -0.75 -9.22 0.76
N SER A 278 -1.66 -10.11 0.38
CA SER A 278 -1.36 -11.29 -0.45
C SER A 278 -0.73 -11.01 -1.82
N SER A 279 -1.05 -9.87 -2.45
CA SER A 279 -0.45 -9.49 -3.73
C SER A 279 1.00 -9.03 -3.57
N LEU A 280 1.30 -8.33 -2.48
CA LEU A 280 2.67 -7.87 -2.17
C LEU A 280 3.55 -9.04 -1.70
N MET A 281 3.04 -9.86 -0.78
CA MET A 281 3.79 -10.98 -0.22
C MET A 281 4.14 -12.06 -1.26
N ALA A 282 3.40 -12.15 -2.36
CA ALA A 282 3.66 -13.08 -3.45
C ALA A 282 4.79 -12.63 -4.40
N GLU A 283 5.20 -11.37 -4.34
CA GLU A 283 6.22 -10.82 -5.23
C GLU A 283 7.64 -11.11 -4.70
N PRO A 284 8.55 -11.61 -5.55
CA PRO A 284 9.93 -11.86 -5.14
C PRO A 284 10.63 -10.59 -4.63
N ASP A 285 10.49 -9.47 -5.33
CA ASP A 285 10.97 -8.15 -4.91
C ASP A 285 9.83 -7.36 -4.26
N LEU A 286 9.74 -7.51 -2.93
CA LEU A 286 8.71 -6.86 -2.13
C LEU A 286 8.79 -5.33 -2.19
N GLU A 287 9.99 -4.75 -2.17
CA GLU A 287 10.14 -3.29 -2.19
C GLU A 287 9.69 -2.70 -3.52
N ALA A 288 10.05 -3.32 -4.64
CA ALA A 288 9.57 -2.91 -5.96
C ALA A 288 8.04 -3.06 -6.08
N ALA A 289 7.47 -4.13 -5.52
CA ALA A 289 6.01 -4.33 -5.50
C ALA A 289 5.28 -3.23 -4.71
N VAL A 290 5.78 -2.88 -3.53
CA VAL A 290 5.24 -1.80 -2.71
C VAL A 290 5.32 -0.46 -3.43
N ARG A 291 6.45 -0.15 -4.05
CA ARG A 291 6.62 1.09 -4.86
C ARG A 291 5.60 1.17 -5.99
N LYS A 292 5.43 0.08 -6.75
CA LYS A 292 4.45 -0.01 -7.84
C LYS A 292 3.03 0.24 -7.34
N LEU A 293 2.68 -0.29 -6.19
CA LEU A 293 1.35 -0.12 -5.61
C LEU A 293 1.14 1.29 -5.04
N VAL A 294 2.05 1.76 -4.19
CA VAL A 294 1.88 3.00 -3.43
C VAL A 294 2.17 4.25 -4.25
N LEU A 295 3.22 4.23 -5.07
CA LEU A 295 3.67 5.40 -5.84
C LEU A 295 3.31 5.32 -7.33
N GLY A 296 3.07 4.11 -7.86
CA GLY A 296 2.92 3.85 -9.28
C GLY A 296 4.22 3.37 -9.93
N GLN A 297 4.13 2.96 -11.19
CA GLN A 297 5.25 2.44 -11.95
C GLN A 297 6.08 3.57 -12.57
N ASN A 298 6.64 4.44 -11.73
CA ASN A 298 7.29 5.66 -12.16
C ASN A 298 8.73 5.45 -12.61
N LYS A 299 9.16 6.26 -13.58
CA LYS A 299 10.48 6.27 -14.21
C LYS A 299 11.17 7.62 -14.02
N VAL A 300 12.47 7.60 -13.80
CA VAL A 300 13.34 8.77 -13.94
C VAL A 300 14.25 8.52 -15.15
N CYS A 301 14.08 9.30 -16.21
CA CYS A 301 14.72 9.11 -17.50
C CYS A 301 15.97 9.99 -17.66
N GLY A 302 16.88 9.59 -18.54
CA GLY A 302 18.09 10.36 -18.86
C GLY A 302 19.10 10.38 -17.71
N LEU A 303 19.27 9.27 -17.04
CA LEU A 303 20.29 9.08 -15.99
C LEU A 303 21.67 8.98 -16.64
N THR A 304 22.63 9.77 -16.16
CA THR A 304 24.01 9.81 -16.63
C THR A 304 25.03 9.57 -15.52
N ARG A 305 24.60 9.57 -14.25
CA ARG A 305 25.46 9.43 -13.08
C ARG A 305 24.86 8.43 -12.09
N ALA A 306 25.74 7.73 -11.35
CA ALA A 306 25.35 6.74 -10.35
C ALA A 306 24.55 7.36 -9.18
N GLU A 307 24.94 8.56 -8.74
CA GLU A 307 24.22 9.30 -7.70
C GLU A 307 22.78 9.67 -8.11
N ASP A 308 22.53 9.95 -9.39
CA ASP A 308 21.19 10.24 -9.90
C ASP A 308 20.30 8.98 -9.88
N ALA A 309 20.88 7.82 -10.20
CA ALA A 309 20.19 6.54 -10.08
C ALA A 309 19.87 6.21 -8.62
N ALA A 310 20.81 6.47 -7.69
CA ALA A 310 20.59 6.31 -6.26
C ALA A 310 19.48 7.22 -5.74
N ALA A 311 19.48 8.51 -6.11
CA ALA A 311 18.44 9.47 -5.73
C ALA A 311 17.05 9.06 -6.26
N ALA A 312 16.95 8.63 -7.51
CA ALA A 312 15.72 8.12 -8.11
C ALA A 312 15.18 6.89 -7.34
N HIS A 313 16.07 5.95 -7.04
CA HIS A 313 15.71 4.76 -6.27
C HIS A 313 15.25 5.09 -4.84
N GLN A 314 15.97 5.96 -4.13
CA GLN A 314 15.61 6.39 -2.78
C GLN A 314 14.25 7.10 -2.74
N ALA A 315 13.92 7.90 -3.76
CA ALA A 315 12.63 8.54 -3.88
C ALA A 315 11.48 7.57 -4.14
N GLY A 316 11.77 6.37 -4.69
CA GLY A 316 10.78 5.32 -4.94
C GLY A 316 10.50 5.06 -6.43
N ALA A 317 11.37 5.52 -7.35
CA ALA A 317 11.29 5.13 -8.75
C ALA A 317 11.41 3.61 -8.92
N VAL A 318 10.66 3.05 -9.87
CA VAL A 318 10.75 1.66 -10.29
C VAL A 318 11.74 1.53 -11.44
N PHE A 319 11.70 2.50 -12.37
CA PHE A 319 12.48 2.45 -13.60
C PHE A 319 13.51 3.57 -13.67
N GLY A 320 14.70 3.25 -14.24
CA GLY A 320 15.73 4.19 -14.62
C GLY A 320 15.94 4.20 -16.13
N GLY A 321 15.84 5.37 -16.78
CA GLY A 321 16.00 5.50 -18.23
C GLY A 321 17.44 5.85 -18.64
N LEU A 322 18.02 5.08 -19.55
CA LEU A 322 19.35 5.27 -20.16
C LEU A 322 19.18 5.62 -21.64
N ILE A 323 19.67 6.78 -22.09
CA ILE A 323 19.44 7.28 -23.43
C ILE A 323 20.61 6.92 -24.37
N PHE A 324 20.36 6.06 -25.35
CA PHE A 324 21.32 5.62 -26.38
C PHE A 324 21.16 6.40 -27.68
N VAL A 325 20.77 7.67 -27.61
CA VAL A 325 20.63 8.58 -28.76
C VAL A 325 21.80 9.57 -28.73
N SER A 326 22.78 9.42 -29.64
CA SER A 326 24.08 10.14 -29.62
C SER A 326 23.95 11.67 -29.67
N LYS A 327 22.86 12.22 -30.24
CA LYS A 327 22.59 13.65 -30.28
C LYS A 327 21.98 14.20 -28.99
N SER A 328 21.61 13.33 -28.05
CA SER A 328 21.02 13.75 -26.76
C SER A 328 22.11 14.28 -25.83
N PRO A 329 21.88 15.38 -25.09
CA PRO A 329 22.78 15.81 -24.02
C PRO A 329 22.82 14.82 -22.83
N ARG A 330 21.92 13.81 -22.85
CA ARG A 330 21.79 12.77 -21.83
C ARG A 330 22.26 11.42 -22.37
N TYR A 331 23.05 11.42 -23.45
CA TYR A 331 23.56 10.20 -24.07
C TYR A 331 24.51 9.48 -23.12
N VAL A 332 24.37 8.15 -23.08
CA VAL A 332 25.33 7.23 -22.44
C VAL A 332 25.69 6.11 -23.41
N ASP A 333 26.95 5.70 -23.40
CA ASP A 333 27.39 4.45 -24.03
C ASP A 333 27.25 3.27 -23.05
N ILE A 334 27.57 2.05 -23.47
CA ILE A 334 27.46 0.85 -22.63
C ILE A 334 28.33 0.93 -21.35
N PRO A 335 29.62 1.36 -21.39
CA PRO A 335 30.43 1.55 -20.20
C PRO A 335 29.85 2.56 -19.22
N ALA A 336 29.41 3.74 -19.70
CA ALA A 336 28.80 4.76 -18.87
C ALA A 336 27.47 4.26 -18.26
N ALA A 337 26.65 3.57 -19.06
CA ALA A 337 25.39 2.95 -18.59
C ALA A 337 25.64 1.97 -17.44
N ARG A 338 26.67 1.11 -17.54
CA ARG A 338 27.06 0.19 -16.44
C ARG A 338 27.44 0.95 -15.16
N ALA A 339 28.15 2.07 -15.29
CA ALA A 339 28.52 2.92 -14.15
C ALA A 339 27.27 3.54 -13.49
N VAL A 340 26.30 4.00 -14.28
CA VAL A 340 25.00 4.49 -13.77
C VAL A 340 24.22 3.40 -13.06
N MET A 341 24.15 2.21 -13.67
CA MET A 341 23.42 1.06 -13.12
C MET A 341 23.99 0.57 -11.79
N ALA A 342 25.28 0.71 -11.58
CA ALA A 342 25.94 0.37 -10.30
C ALA A 342 25.46 1.25 -9.13
N GLY A 343 24.82 2.40 -9.39
CA GLY A 343 24.31 3.31 -8.37
C GLY A 343 23.05 2.84 -7.66
N ALA A 344 22.20 2.03 -8.31
CA ALA A 344 20.95 1.55 -7.70
C ALA A 344 20.33 0.36 -8.46
N PRO A 345 19.57 -0.51 -7.77
CA PRO A 345 18.88 -1.66 -8.37
C PRO A 345 17.53 -1.26 -9.00
N LEU A 346 17.53 -0.30 -9.95
CA LEU A 346 16.36 0.05 -10.73
C LEU A 346 16.15 -0.96 -11.86
N SER A 347 14.88 -1.08 -12.33
CA SER A 347 14.59 -1.73 -13.60
C SER A 347 14.99 -0.78 -14.74
N TYR A 348 16.11 -1.05 -15.41
CA TYR A 348 16.63 -0.11 -16.40
C TYR A 348 15.97 -0.25 -17.78
N VAL A 349 15.67 0.90 -18.39
CA VAL A 349 15.00 1.06 -19.69
C VAL A 349 15.95 1.76 -20.66
N GLY A 350 16.34 1.09 -21.74
CA GLY A 350 17.13 1.72 -22.80
C GLY A 350 16.25 2.52 -23.75
N VAL A 351 16.56 3.79 -23.96
CA VAL A 351 15.81 4.68 -24.86
C VAL A 351 16.57 4.80 -26.18
N PHE A 352 15.89 4.45 -27.28
CA PHE A 352 16.43 4.44 -28.62
C PHE A 352 15.56 5.29 -29.56
N ARG A 353 16.14 5.74 -30.65
CA ARG A 353 15.43 6.49 -31.70
C ARG A 353 15.93 6.03 -33.07
N ASN A 354 15.08 5.37 -33.84
CA ASN A 354 15.35 4.88 -35.18
C ASN A 354 16.66 4.05 -35.26
N ALA A 355 16.99 3.28 -34.22
CA ALA A 355 18.17 2.42 -34.18
C ALA A 355 17.91 1.11 -34.93
N GLN A 356 18.94 0.41 -35.38
CA GLN A 356 18.77 -0.93 -35.97
C GLN A 356 18.36 -1.94 -34.90
N PRO A 357 17.39 -2.84 -35.16
CA PRO A 357 16.94 -3.85 -34.17
C PRO A 357 18.09 -4.67 -33.54
N ALA A 358 19.07 -5.08 -34.36
CA ALA A 358 20.25 -5.82 -33.89
C ALA A 358 21.12 -5.00 -32.91
N THR A 359 21.20 -3.67 -33.07
CA THR A 359 21.92 -2.80 -32.15
C THR A 359 21.20 -2.71 -30.80
N ILE A 360 19.88 -2.64 -30.82
CA ILE A 360 19.06 -2.64 -29.61
C ILE A 360 19.24 -3.98 -28.87
N ALA A 361 19.09 -5.11 -29.56
CA ALA A 361 19.23 -6.43 -28.98
C ALA A 361 20.62 -6.61 -28.33
N LYS A 362 21.69 -6.22 -29.03
CA LYS A 362 23.04 -6.26 -28.46
C LYS A 362 23.21 -5.42 -27.19
N THR A 363 22.57 -4.25 -27.13
CA THR A 363 22.63 -3.37 -25.96
C THR A 363 21.82 -3.96 -24.78
N VAL A 364 20.65 -4.54 -25.08
CA VAL A 364 19.82 -5.24 -24.08
C VAL A 364 20.58 -6.41 -23.46
N ASP A 365 21.23 -7.25 -24.26
CA ASP A 365 22.02 -8.38 -23.78
C ASP A 365 23.21 -7.93 -22.93
N ALA A 366 23.93 -6.89 -23.38
CA ALA A 366 25.11 -6.39 -22.69
C ALA A 366 24.78 -5.78 -21.31
N LEU A 367 23.58 -5.22 -21.14
CA LEU A 367 23.19 -4.49 -19.94
C LEU A 367 22.04 -5.16 -19.15
N HIS A 368 21.48 -6.25 -19.64
CA HIS A 368 20.31 -6.92 -19.07
C HIS A 368 19.14 -5.94 -18.81
N LEU A 369 18.81 -5.15 -19.85
CA LEU A 369 17.76 -4.14 -19.72
C LEU A 369 16.38 -4.80 -19.53
N ALA A 370 15.59 -4.24 -18.63
CA ALA A 370 14.22 -4.69 -18.36
C ALA A 370 13.25 -4.29 -19.48
N ALA A 371 13.54 -3.21 -20.21
CA ALA A 371 12.74 -2.75 -21.33
C ALA A 371 13.55 -1.93 -22.32
N VAL A 372 13.03 -1.84 -23.54
CA VAL A 372 13.45 -0.87 -24.56
C VAL A 372 12.33 0.13 -24.80
N GLN A 373 12.66 1.41 -24.90
CA GLN A 373 11.73 2.49 -25.25
C GLN A 373 12.09 3.03 -26.63
N LEU A 374 11.16 2.89 -27.58
CA LEU A 374 11.27 3.36 -28.94
C LEU A 374 10.71 4.79 -29.02
N HIS A 375 11.59 5.77 -29.24
CA HIS A 375 11.26 7.20 -29.16
C HIS A 375 11.40 7.93 -30.49
N GLY A 376 11.38 7.22 -31.60
CA GLY A 376 11.44 7.74 -32.99
C GLY A 376 10.18 7.38 -33.76
N ASP A 377 10.38 7.08 -35.03
CA ASP A 377 9.32 6.81 -36.02
C ASP A 377 9.05 5.30 -36.18
N GLU A 378 9.56 4.47 -35.23
CA GLU A 378 9.40 3.02 -35.27
C GLU A 378 7.90 2.65 -35.24
N ASP A 379 7.46 1.93 -36.29
CA ASP A 379 6.09 1.46 -36.47
C ASP A 379 5.82 0.08 -35.91
N ALA A 380 4.62 -0.47 -36.13
CA ALA A 380 4.23 -1.78 -35.70
C ALA A 380 5.12 -2.90 -36.27
N ALA A 381 5.47 -2.79 -37.59
CA ALA A 381 6.31 -3.78 -38.26
C ALA A 381 7.73 -3.83 -37.63
N TYR A 382 8.28 -2.67 -37.30
CA TYR A 382 9.56 -2.59 -36.59
C TYR A 382 9.49 -3.26 -35.21
N ILE A 383 8.41 -3.08 -34.46
CA ILE A 383 8.21 -3.72 -33.15
C ILE A 383 8.12 -5.23 -33.29
N GLU A 384 7.42 -5.73 -34.30
CA GLU A 384 7.31 -7.15 -34.60
C GLU A 384 8.67 -7.78 -35.00
N GLU A 385 9.50 -7.05 -35.76
CA GLU A 385 10.87 -7.46 -36.10
C GLU A 385 11.79 -7.49 -34.88
N LEU A 386 11.67 -6.49 -33.98
CA LEU A 386 12.51 -6.39 -32.78
C LEU A 386 12.17 -7.46 -31.73
N ARG A 387 10.88 -7.78 -31.55
CA ARG A 387 10.40 -8.66 -30.47
C ARG A 387 11.16 -9.98 -30.34
N PRO A 388 11.34 -10.77 -31.42
CA PRO A 388 12.04 -12.06 -31.34
C PRO A 388 13.54 -11.95 -31.05
N LEU A 389 14.14 -10.76 -31.20
CA LEU A 389 15.55 -10.52 -30.92
C LEU A 389 15.82 -10.20 -29.46
N LEU A 390 14.78 -9.96 -28.65
CA LEU A 390 14.90 -9.59 -27.24
C LEU A 390 14.73 -10.79 -26.33
N PRO A 391 15.42 -10.84 -25.19
CA PRO A 391 15.22 -11.87 -24.16
C PRO A 391 13.77 -11.92 -23.68
N THR A 392 13.32 -13.12 -23.30
CA THR A 392 12.01 -13.31 -22.66
C THR A 392 11.88 -12.41 -21.42
N GLY A 393 10.80 -11.63 -21.35
CA GLY A 393 10.54 -10.69 -20.25
C GLY A 393 11.05 -9.27 -20.49
N CYS A 394 11.89 -9.01 -21.48
CA CYS A 394 12.24 -7.65 -21.88
C CYS A 394 11.05 -6.99 -22.60
N GLN A 395 10.56 -5.88 -22.03
CA GLN A 395 9.40 -5.17 -22.55
C GLN A 395 9.78 -4.22 -23.71
N ILE A 396 8.82 -3.97 -24.60
CA ILE A 396 8.93 -2.92 -25.62
C ILE A 396 7.92 -1.83 -25.29
N TRP A 397 8.41 -0.60 -25.09
CA TRP A 397 7.62 0.59 -24.86
C TRP A 397 7.67 1.49 -26.09
N LYS A 398 6.52 1.98 -26.57
CA LYS A 398 6.48 2.94 -27.69
C LYS A 398 6.14 4.32 -27.18
N ALA A 399 7.00 5.30 -27.45
CA ALA A 399 6.71 6.71 -27.21
C ALA A 399 5.85 7.27 -28.36
N VAL A 400 4.77 7.95 -27.97
CA VAL A 400 3.82 8.58 -28.89
C VAL A 400 3.73 10.06 -28.53
N GLY A 401 4.03 10.94 -29.50
CA GLY A 401 4.01 12.39 -29.33
C GLY A 401 2.59 12.95 -29.42
N VAL A 402 2.14 13.64 -28.35
CA VAL A 402 0.89 14.41 -28.33
C VAL A 402 1.22 15.88 -28.55
N SER A 403 0.65 16.51 -29.60
CA SER A 403 0.93 17.91 -29.92
C SER A 403 0.48 18.88 -28.84
N LEU A 404 1.35 19.82 -28.47
CA LEU A 404 1.00 20.90 -27.56
C LEU A 404 -0.10 21.79 -28.23
N GLY A 405 -1.06 22.26 -27.43
CA GLY A 405 -2.17 23.08 -27.89
C GLY A 405 -3.32 22.32 -28.55
N LYS A 406 -3.27 20.98 -28.53
CA LYS A 406 -4.39 20.15 -28.98
C LYS A 406 -5.55 20.30 -27.97
N GLU A 407 -6.75 20.62 -28.51
CA GLU A 407 -7.93 20.84 -27.68
C GLU A 407 -8.67 19.53 -27.35
N SER A 408 -9.49 19.56 -26.32
CA SER A 408 -10.36 18.44 -25.96
C SER A 408 -11.36 18.16 -27.12
N GLY A 409 -11.37 16.93 -27.63
CA GLY A 409 -12.18 16.50 -28.76
C GLY A 409 -11.41 16.31 -30.07
N GLU A 410 -10.18 16.79 -30.19
CA GLU A 410 -9.32 16.42 -31.31
C GLU A 410 -8.82 14.96 -31.18
N PRO A 411 -8.75 14.18 -32.30
CA PRO A 411 -8.31 12.79 -32.22
C PRO A 411 -6.85 12.70 -31.79
N LEU A 412 -6.57 11.89 -30.75
CA LEU A 412 -5.20 11.55 -30.38
C LEU A 412 -4.47 10.84 -31.53
N PRO A 413 -3.12 10.84 -31.53
CA PRO A 413 -2.36 9.95 -32.43
C PRO A 413 -2.80 8.50 -32.25
N ALA A 414 -2.55 7.67 -33.27
CA ALA A 414 -2.81 6.23 -33.16
C ALA A 414 -2.08 5.62 -31.95
N LEU A 415 -2.79 4.84 -31.15
CA LEU A 415 -2.28 4.13 -29.98
C LEU A 415 -2.24 2.61 -30.20
N ASP A 416 -2.45 2.18 -31.43
CA ASP A 416 -2.51 0.78 -31.84
C ASP A 416 -1.12 0.24 -32.22
N TYR A 417 -0.30 0.04 -31.19
CA TYR A 417 1.03 -0.57 -31.33
C TYR A 417 1.09 -1.90 -30.60
N PRO A 418 1.78 -2.95 -31.15
CA PRO A 418 2.00 -4.23 -30.50
C PRO A 418 3.10 -4.11 -29.40
N ALA A 419 3.05 -3.02 -28.63
CA ALA A 419 3.95 -2.70 -27.55
C ALA A 419 3.36 -3.10 -26.18
N ASP A 420 4.23 -3.39 -25.21
CA ASP A 420 3.82 -3.71 -23.85
C ASP A 420 3.32 -2.48 -23.10
N ARG A 421 3.86 -1.28 -23.44
CA ARG A 421 3.43 0.01 -22.91
C ARG A 421 3.48 1.10 -23.97
N LEU A 422 2.63 2.10 -23.79
CA LEU A 422 2.68 3.35 -24.55
C LEU A 422 3.10 4.48 -23.61
N LEU A 423 4.05 5.29 -24.04
CA LEU A 423 4.49 6.47 -23.32
C LEU A 423 4.03 7.71 -24.09
N LEU A 424 3.10 8.47 -23.50
CA LEU A 424 2.57 9.69 -24.08
C LEU A 424 3.43 10.87 -23.67
N ASP A 425 4.12 11.47 -24.64
CA ASP A 425 5.04 12.59 -24.42
C ASP A 425 4.59 13.84 -25.20
N THR A 426 4.90 15.02 -24.68
CA THR A 426 4.55 16.27 -25.35
C THR A 426 5.40 16.49 -26.58
N LYS A 427 4.74 16.78 -27.72
CA LYS A 427 5.38 17.16 -28.97
C LYS A 427 5.18 18.64 -29.24
N VAL A 428 6.28 19.35 -29.51
CA VAL A 428 6.28 20.77 -29.90
C VAL A 428 6.93 20.88 -31.27
N GLY A 429 6.13 21.18 -32.30
CA GLY A 429 6.60 21.16 -33.69
C GLY A 429 7.15 19.79 -34.10
N SER A 430 8.40 19.72 -34.53
CA SER A 430 9.10 18.47 -34.89
C SER A 430 9.81 17.81 -33.70
N GLN A 431 9.86 18.47 -32.51
CA GLN A 431 10.53 17.98 -31.32
C GLN A 431 9.58 17.15 -30.47
N SER A 432 9.94 15.89 -30.23
CA SER A 432 9.27 15.02 -29.27
C SER A 432 10.22 14.73 -28.10
N GLY A 433 9.74 15.00 -26.86
CA GLY A 433 10.50 14.84 -25.63
C GLY A 433 11.42 16.02 -25.28
N GLY A 434 11.64 16.22 -23.98
CA GLY A 434 12.52 17.25 -23.44
C GLY A 434 12.07 18.70 -23.62
N THR A 435 10.80 18.92 -23.97
CA THR A 435 10.23 20.24 -24.22
C THR A 435 9.98 21.06 -22.96
N GLY A 436 9.91 20.40 -21.82
CA GLY A 436 9.58 21.03 -20.51
C GLY A 436 8.12 21.45 -20.38
N GLN A 437 7.28 21.16 -21.36
CA GLN A 437 5.86 21.55 -21.41
C GLN A 437 4.97 20.31 -21.33
N ALA A 438 3.79 20.43 -20.71
CA ALA A 438 2.78 19.39 -20.63
C ALA A 438 1.64 19.68 -21.62
N PHE A 439 1.16 18.64 -22.32
CA PHE A 439 -0.07 18.72 -23.10
C PHE A 439 -1.31 18.65 -22.19
N ASP A 440 -2.49 18.93 -22.72
CA ASP A 440 -3.74 18.83 -21.96
C ASP A 440 -4.08 17.37 -21.64
N TRP A 441 -3.96 17.00 -20.38
CA TRP A 441 -4.22 15.64 -19.90
C TRP A 441 -5.71 15.26 -19.88
N ALA A 442 -6.64 16.22 -20.02
CA ALA A 442 -8.06 15.94 -20.17
C ALA A 442 -8.35 15.10 -21.42
N LEU A 443 -7.48 15.16 -22.44
CA LEU A 443 -7.52 14.30 -23.63
C LEU A 443 -7.49 12.81 -23.31
N LEU A 444 -6.98 12.42 -22.12
CA LEU A 444 -6.83 11.03 -21.69
C LEU A 444 -8.03 10.51 -20.88
N ALA A 445 -9.06 11.33 -20.66
CA ALA A 445 -10.17 11.01 -19.75
C ALA A 445 -10.84 9.66 -20.07
N ASN A 446 -11.08 9.39 -21.35
CA ASN A 446 -11.84 8.24 -21.85
C ASN A 446 -10.97 7.07 -22.35
N LEU A 447 -9.64 7.12 -22.13
CA LEU A 447 -8.74 6.05 -22.56
C LEU A 447 -8.61 4.95 -21.50
N ASP A 448 -8.37 3.72 -21.98
CA ASP A 448 -7.80 2.67 -21.12
C ASP A 448 -6.35 3.02 -20.79
N LYS A 449 -6.08 3.23 -19.49
CA LYS A 449 -4.79 3.68 -18.98
C LYS A 449 -3.91 2.54 -18.43
N ALA A 450 -4.38 1.30 -18.55
CA ALA A 450 -3.69 0.14 -17.98
C ALA A 450 -2.26 -0.06 -18.52
N LYS A 451 -1.97 0.42 -19.74
CA LYS A 451 -0.65 0.36 -20.39
C LYS A 451 -0.02 1.72 -20.62
N LEU A 452 -0.64 2.81 -20.19
CA LEU A 452 -0.18 4.16 -20.49
C LEU A 452 0.80 4.67 -19.42
N MET A 453 1.95 5.16 -19.88
CA MET A 453 2.89 5.99 -19.12
C MET A 453 2.71 7.45 -19.54
N LEU A 454 2.64 8.37 -18.58
CA LEU A 454 2.53 9.80 -18.87
C LEU A 454 3.89 10.47 -18.75
N ALA A 455 4.27 11.22 -19.79
CA ALA A 455 5.50 11.98 -19.88
C ALA A 455 5.22 13.42 -20.36
N GLY A 456 6.27 14.19 -20.57
CA GLY A 456 6.20 15.57 -21.09
C GLY A 456 5.98 16.62 -20.00
N GLY A 457 7.02 17.40 -19.69
CA GLY A 457 6.97 18.53 -18.77
C GLY A 457 6.67 18.20 -17.31
N LEU A 458 6.79 16.94 -16.89
CA LEU A 458 6.53 16.53 -15.51
C LEU A 458 7.62 17.07 -14.58
N ASN A 459 7.19 17.66 -13.46
CA ASN A 459 8.03 18.29 -12.46
C ASN A 459 7.36 18.20 -11.07
N PRO A 460 8.00 18.64 -9.97
CA PRO A 460 7.41 18.57 -8.63
C PRO A 460 6.04 19.24 -8.48
N ASP A 461 5.79 20.36 -9.20
CA ASP A 461 4.59 21.17 -9.03
C ASP A 461 3.36 20.53 -9.66
N ASN A 462 3.55 19.73 -10.74
CA ASN A 462 2.46 19.07 -11.46
C ASN A 462 2.38 17.55 -11.24
N ALA A 463 3.31 16.95 -10.51
CA ALA A 463 3.40 15.51 -10.31
C ALA A 463 2.10 14.91 -9.71
N LEU A 464 1.50 15.57 -8.71
CA LEU A 464 0.24 15.11 -8.11
C LEU A 464 -0.91 15.15 -9.13
N GLN A 465 -1.06 16.22 -9.89
CA GLN A 465 -2.08 16.35 -10.91
C GLN A 465 -1.88 15.29 -12.02
N ALA A 466 -0.64 15.08 -12.46
CA ALA A 466 -0.29 14.04 -13.42
C ALA A 466 -0.67 12.64 -12.93
N ALA A 467 -0.41 12.34 -11.64
CA ALA A 467 -0.78 11.05 -11.05
C ALA A 467 -2.30 10.86 -10.96
N GLN A 468 -3.07 11.96 -10.78
CA GLN A 468 -4.54 11.94 -10.75
C GLN A 468 -5.16 11.55 -12.09
N VAL A 469 -4.45 11.68 -13.22
CA VAL A 469 -4.88 11.19 -14.52
C VAL A 469 -5.12 9.67 -14.51
N GLY A 470 -4.41 8.94 -13.65
CA GLY A 470 -4.61 7.50 -13.43
C GLY A 470 -3.86 6.61 -14.43
N CYS A 471 -2.82 7.12 -15.10
CA CYS A 471 -1.93 6.30 -15.93
C CYS A 471 -1.16 5.29 -15.07
N LEU A 472 -0.62 4.24 -15.71
CA LEU A 472 0.18 3.19 -15.07
C LEU A 472 1.38 3.74 -14.30
N GLY A 473 2.00 4.80 -14.79
CA GLY A 473 3.10 5.49 -14.17
C GLY A 473 3.44 6.81 -14.88
N LEU A 474 4.38 7.54 -14.30
CA LEU A 474 4.90 8.83 -14.77
C LEU A 474 6.36 8.68 -15.19
N ASP A 475 6.77 9.39 -16.23
CA ASP A 475 8.16 9.46 -16.71
C ASP A 475 8.74 10.87 -16.53
N PHE A 476 9.56 11.05 -15.50
CA PHE A 476 10.23 12.31 -15.17
C PHE A 476 11.58 12.41 -15.91
N ASN A 477 11.85 13.52 -16.56
CA ASN A 477 13.15 13.77 -17.20
C ASN A 477 13.66 15.17 -16.87
N SER A 478 13.48 16.17 -17.75
CA SER A 478 14.03 17.52 -17.60
C SER A 478 13.48 18.28 -16.40
N GLY A 479 12.21 18.07 -16.02
CA GLY A 479 11.60 18.75 -14.87
C GLY A 479 12.18 18.40 -13.49
N VAL A 480 13.03 17.36 -13.43
CA VAL A 480 13.76 16.98 -12.21
C VAL A 480 15.28 17.11 -12.38
N GLU A 481 15.72 17.99 -13.27
CA GLU A 481 17.14 18.29 -13.52
C GLU A 481 17.56 19.66 -12.96
N SER A 482 18.85 19.78 -12.62
CA SER A 482 19.54 21.04 -12.38
C SER A 482 20.16 21.59 -13.67
N ALA A 483 20.65 20.69 -14.54
CA ALA A 483 21.14 20.95 -15.89
C ALA A 483 20.92 19.72 -16.77
N PRO A 484 20.88 19.84 -18.12
CA PRO A 484 20.69 18.70 -19.00
C PRO A 484 21.65 17.54 -18.67
N GLY A 485 21.10 16.37 -18.33
CA GLY A 485 21.85 15.17 -17.93
C GLY A 485 22.31 15.16 -16.47
N GLN A 486 21.96 16.14 -15.66
CA GLN A 486 22.25 16.19 -14.23
C GLN A 486 20.95 16.28 -13.44
N LYS A 487 20.57 15.20 -12.77
CA LYS A 487 19.36 15.20 -11.94
C LYS A 487 19.58 15.97 -10.65
N ASP A 488 18.50 16.57 -10.15
CA ASP A 488 18.44 17.23 -8.86
C ASP A 488 17.71 16.32 -7.86
N ALA A 489 18.43 15.80 -6.88
CA ALA A 489 17.89 14.90 -5.88
C ALA A 489 16.71 15.50 -5.09
N HIS A 490 16.73 16.82 -4.82
CA HIS A 490 15.64 17.50 -4.12
C HIS A 490 14.38 17.59 -4.98
N LYS A 491 14.52 17.87 -6.29
CA LYS A 491 13.40 17.88 -7.22
C LYS A 491 12.81 16.48 -7.39
N ILE A 492 13.65 15.43 -7.50
CA ILE A 492 13.17 14.05 -7.53
C ILE A 492 12.39 13.74 -6.25
N ALA A 493 12.98 14.02 -5.07
CA ALA A 493 12.32 13.75 -3.79
C ALA A 493 11.00 14.53 -3.64
N ALA A 494 10.94 15.78 -4.08
CA ALA A 494 9.72 16.60 -4.04
C ALA A 494 8.64 16.06 -4.98
N ALA A 495 8.99 15.67 -6.21
CA ALA A 495 8.04 15.06 -7.16
C ALA A 495 7.44 13.76 -6.61
N PHE A 496 8.27 12.83 -6.12
CA PHE A 496 7.82 11.58 -5.53
C PHE A 496 7.11 11.77 -4.18
N GLY A 497 7.49 12.79 -3.40
CA GLY A 497 6.78 13.21 -2.19
C GLY A 497 5.33 13.64 -2.49
N ALA A 498 5.12 14.37 -3.58
CA ALA A 498 3.78 14.75 -4.04
C ALA A 498 2.92 13.52 -4.40
N LEU A 499 3.52 12.46 -4.97
CA LEU A 499 2.80 11.22 -5.32
C LEU A 499 2.27 10.44 -4.12
N ARG A 500 2.83 10.64 -2.94
CA ARG A 500 2.33 10.04 -1.68
C ARG A 500 1.00 10.65 -1.23
N ASN A 501 0.64 11.81 -1.81
CA ASN A 501 -0.60 12.53 -1.50
C ASN A 501 -1.74 12.23 -2.49
N LEU A 502 -1.60 11.21 -3.33
CA LEU A 502 -2.64 10.80 -4.30
C LEU A 502 -3.90 10.27 -3.62
#